data_a947dfbe21bfeb3a3bb23d6e939a28d6
#
_entry.id   a947dfbe21bfeb3a3bb23d6e939a28d6
#
_cell.length_a   1.000
_cell.length_b   1.000
_cell.length_c   1.000
_cell.angle_alpha   90.00
_cell.angle_beta   90.00
_cell.angle_gamma   90.00
#
_symmetry.space_group_name_H-M   'P 1'
#
loop_
_entity.id
_entity.type
_entity.pdbx_description
1 polymer ?
#
loop_
_entity_poly.entity_id
_entity_poly.type
_entity_poly.pdbx_seq_one_letter_code
_entity_poly.pdbx_strand_id
1 'polypeptide(L)'
;PYITSDTRAMIDYSFDVIAGCRLLQKFLKVPRIVFGIEDNKPECIERYRELVSHEQNMEVMPLKAMYPQGGEKVLIYHVTGEKVPEGKLPLDVGAVVLNCTTISSIARYCRTGLPLVKKCVTVDGSAVKNPMNVLVPIGTRMKDVFEATGGFKEEPKMVLYGGPMMGIAVPDLEQPILKNTNAILAFGEAEATPPEPTACIKCGKCIAHCPLSLMPCEMETAYKKGNIERLMNLKVNLCMECGCCSF
;
A
#
# COMPACT_ATOMS: atom_id res chain seq x y z
N PRO A 1 8.40 2.23 2.74
CA PRO A 1 9.74 2.33 2.17
C PRO A 1 9.77 1.82 0.73
N TYR A 2 10.70 2.29 -0.09
CA TYR A 2 10.92 1.95 -1.49
C TYR A 2 9.81 2.37 -2.47
N ILE A 3 8.53 2.14 -2.17
CA ILE A 3 7.43 2.30 -3.12
C ILE A 3 7.09 3.77 -3.35
N THR A 4 7.23 4.22 -4.59
CA THR A 4 6.96 5.61 -5.03
C THR A 4 5.97 5.70 -6.19
N SER A 5 5.48 4.56 -6.69
CA SER A 5 4.55 4.49 -7.83
C SER A 5 3.26 5.27 -7.62
N ASP A 6 2.67 5.22 -6.42
CA ASP A 6 1.45 5.98 -6.12
C ASP A 6 1.71 7.50 -6.12
N THR A 7 2.83 7.94 -5.54
CA THR A 7 3.26 9.36 -5.58
C THR A 7 3.42 9.83 -7.02
N ARG A 8 4.10 9.02 -7.86
CA ARG A 8 4.27 9.34 -9.27
C ARG A 8 2.95 9.38 -10.02
N ALA A 9 2.05 8.41 -9.75
CA ALA A 9 0.72 8.39 -10.35
C ALA A 9 -0.13 9.60 -9.92
N MET A 10 -0.04 10.03 -8.67
CA MET A 10 -0.72 11.23 -8.17
C MET A 10 -0.27 12.48 -8.93
N ILE A 11 1.04 12.63 -9.19
CA ILE A 11 1.57 13.78 -9.91
C ILE A 11 1.21 13.72 -11.40
N ASP A 12 1.52 12.61 -12.07
CA ASP A 12 1.37 12.48 -13.53
C ASP A 12 -0.08 12.44 -13.99
N TYR A 13 -0.97 11.85 -13.18
CA TYR A 13 -2.39 11.69 -13.50
C TYR A 13 -3.30 12.55 -12.62
N SER A 14 -2.78 13.63 -12.04
CA SER A 14 -3.52 14.48 -11.09
C SER A 14 -4.87 14.97 -11.64
N PHE A 15 -4.92 15.40 -12.91
CA PHE A 15 -6.16 15.81 -13.56
C PHE A 15 -7.15 14.65 -13.75
N ASP A 16 -6.67 13.46 -14.08
CA ASP A 16 -7.52 12.27 -14.20
C ASP A 16 -8.06 11.84 -12.84
N VAL A 17 -7.28 12.00 -11.75
CA VAL A 17 -7.76 11.76 -10.39
C VAL A 17 -8.90 12.70 -10.04
N ILE A 18 -8.75 14.01 -10.24
CA ILE A 18 -9.84 14.98 -10.00
C ILE A 18 -11.06 14.69 -10.87
N ALA A 19 -10.87 14.39 -12.14
CA ALA A 19 -11.97 14.00 -13.03
C ALA A 19 -12.70 12.74 -12.54
N GLY A 20 -11.97 11.74 -12.06
CA GLY A 20 -12.56 10.54 -11.46
C GLY A 20 -13.35 10.85 -10.19
N CYS A 21 -12.85 11.74 -9.34
CA CYS A 21 -13.56 12.21 -8.15
C CYS A 21 -14.90 12.90 -8.51
N ARG A 22 -14.90 13.76 -9.51
CA ARG A 22 -16.14 14.39 -10.03
C ARG A 22 -17.14 13.35 -10.55
N LEU A 23 -16.68 12.29 -11.20
CA LEU A 23 -17.55 11.19 -11.62
C LEU A 23 -18.18 10.48 -10.43
N LEU A 24 -17.41 10.19 -9.36
CA LEU A 24 -17.95 9.58 -8.14
C LEU A 24 -18.99 10.48 -7.47
N GLN A 25 -18.72 11.77 -7.34
CA GLN A 25 -19.71 12.71 -6.80
C GLN A 25 -21.00 12.73 -7.64
N LYS A 26 -20.86 12.77 -8.96
CA LYS A 26 -22.01 12.85 -9.87
C LYS A 26 -22.86 11.56 -9.85
N PHE A 27 -22.24 10.41 -9.98
CA PHE A 27 -22.93 9.13 -10.21
C PHE A 27 -23.23 8.36 -8.93
N LEU A 28 -22.32 8.38 -7.94
CA LEU A 28 -22.50 7.70 -6.67
C LEU A 28 -23.00 8.62 -5.56
N LYS A 29 -23.19 9.92 -5.86
CA LYS A 29 -23.67 10.93 -4.90
C LYS A 29 -22.78 11.03 -3.65
N VAL A 30 -21.48 10.82 -3.82
CA VAL A 30 -20.50 10.94 -2.73
C VAL A 30 -20.49 12.38 -2.22
N PRO A 31 -20.83 12.65 -0.95
CA PRO A 31 -21.01 14.00 -0.45
C PRO A 31 -19.68 14.73 -0.17
N ARG A 32 -18.62 14.00 0.13
CA ARG A 32 -17.31 14.55 0.50
C ARG A 32 -16.19 13.65 0.03
N ILE A 33 -15.13 14.24 -0.48
CA ILE A 33 -13.91 13.52 -0.90
C ILE A 33 -12.72 14.12 -0.17
N VAL A 34 -11.92 13.28 0.46
CA VAL A 34 -10.72 13.70 1.19
C VAL A 34 -9.50 13.00 0.58
N PHE A 35 -8.53 13.78 0.18
CA PHE A 35 -7.21 13.27 -0.23
C PHE A 35 -6.32 13.18 1.01
N GLY A 36 -6.23 11.99 1.60
CA GLY A 36 -5.31 11.71 2.70
C GLY A 36 -3.90 11.50 2.13
N ILE A 37 -3.01 12.45 2.32
CA ILE A 37 -1.65 12.44 1.77
C ILE A 37 -0.64 12.57 2.91
N GLU A 38 0.33 11.65 2.98
CA GLU A 38 1.38 11.72 4.00
C GLU A 38 2.24 12.99 3.85
N ASP A 39 2.60 13.60 4.98
CA ASP A 39 3.32 14.88 5.08
C ASP A 39 4.74 14.86 4.49
N ASN A 40 5.29 13.66 4.26
CA ASN A 40 6.55 13.47 3.54
C ASN A 40 6.43 13.57 2.01
N LYS A 41 5.25 13.96 1.49
CA LYS A 41 4.95 14.15 0.06
C LYS A 41 4.46 15.58 -0.22
N PRO A 42 5.27 16.62 0.08
CA PRO A 42 4.83 18.02 -0.01
C PRO A 42 4.40 18.41 -1.43
N GLU A 43 5.09 17.94 -2.46
CA GLU A 43 4.75 18.21 -3.86
C GLU A 43 3.32 17.73 -4.20
N CYS A 44 2.93 16.55 -3.73
CA CYS A 44 1.57 16.05 -3.93
C CYS A 44 0.55 16.90 -3.16
N ILE A 45 0.86 17.28 -1.91
CA ILE A 45 -0.02 18.09 -1.06
C ILE A 45 -0.29 19.44 -1.71
N GLU A 46 0.75 20.15 -2.16
CA GLU A 46 0.65 21.45 -2.84
C GLU A 46 -0.14 21.33 -4.14
N ARG A 47 0.21 20.35 -4.98
CA ARG A 47 -0.46 20.10 -6.24
C ARG A 47 -1.95 19.85 -6.06
N TYR A 48 -2.33 19.00 -5.09
CA TYR A 48 -3.75 18.69 -4.87
C TYR A 48 -4.49 19.85 -4.18
N ARG A 49 -3.87 20.63 -3.30
CA ARG A 49 -4.48 21.86 -2.75
C ARG A 49 -4.84 22.85 -3.85
N GLU A 50 -3.96 23.05 -4.82
CA GLU A 50 -4.21 23.88 -5.98
C GLU A 50 -5.40 23.34 -6.78
N LEU A 51 -5.40 22.04 -7.10
CA LEU A 51 -6.44 21.41 -7.92
C LEU A 51 -7.82 21.42 -7.27
N VAL A 52 -7.89 21.24 -5.94
CA VAL A 52 -9.19 21.23 -5.23
C VAL A 52 -9.67 22.62 -4.80
N SER A 53 -8.88 23.67 -4.97
CA SER A 53 -9.23 25.04 -4.53
C SER A 53 -10.54 25.57 -5.11
N HIS A 54 -10.96 25.04 -6.25
CA HIS A 54 -12.19 25.39 -6.94
C HIS A 54 -13.24 24.27 -6.95
N GLU A 55 -12.97 23.16 -6.22
CA GLU A 55 -13.86 22.01 -6.16
C GLU A 55 -14.75 22.07 -4.92
N GLN A 56 -16.04 21.80 -5.10
CA GLN A 56 -16.94 21.68 -3.96
C GLN A 56 -16.79 20.31 -3.30
N ASN A 57 -16.71 20.33 -1.96
CA ASN A 57 -16.65 19.09 -1.16
C ASN A 57 -15.44 18.17 -1.45
N MET A 58 -14.35 18.75 -1.95
CA MET A 58 -13.05 18.09 -2.05
C MET A 58 -12.03 18.83 -1.20
N GLU A 59 -11.22 18.09 -0.46
CA GLU A 59 -10.19 18.67 0.40
C GLU A 59 -8.95 17.80 0.51
N VAL A 60 -7.84 18.42 0.87
CA VAL A 60 -6.57 17.74 1.13
C VAL A 60 -6.29 17.74 2.62
N MET A 61 -6.08 16.56 3.18
CA MET A 61 -5.69 16.36 4.57
C MET A 61 -4.27 15.79 4.63
N PRO A 62 -3.28 16.59 5.03
CA PRO A 62 -1.95 16.07 5.33
C PRO A 62 -2.01 15.12 6.52
N LEU A 63 -1.43 13.94 6.37
CA LEU A 63 -1.38 12.91 7.39
C LEU A 63 0.08 12.65 7.78
N LYS A 64 0.30 12.30 9.04
CA LYS A 64 1.63 11.98 9.54
C LYS A 64 2.19 10.77 8.77
N ALA A 65 3.42 10.89 8.25
CA ALA A 65 4.12 9.79 7.60
C ALA A 65 4.49 8.72 8.64
N MET A 66 3.64 7.72 8.81
CA MET A 66 3.84 6.60 9.71
C MET A 66 3.21 5.33 9.14
N TYR A 67 3.95 4.26 9.14
CA TYR A 67 3.42 2.98 8.68
C TYR A 67 2.51 2.35 9.77
N PRO A 68 1.33 1.78 9.44
CA PRO A 68 0.73 1.59 8.10
C PRO A 68 -0.35 2.63 7.75
N GLN A 69 0.00 3.89 7.60
CA GLN A 69 -0.93 4.99 7.30
C GLN A 69 -1.87 4.73 6.12
N GLY A 70 -1.37 4.02 5.08
CA GLY A 70 -2.17 3.63 3.92
C GLY A 70 -3.12 2.46 4.16
N GLY A 71 -3.11 1.85 5.33
CA GLY A 71 -4.06 0.80 5.69
C GLY A 71 -5.48 1.36 5.77
N GLU A 72 -6.44 0.74 5.07
CA GLU A 72 -7.79 1.28 4.87
C GLU A 72 -8.46 1.75 6.18
N LYS A 73 -8.49 0.90 7.21
CA LYS A 73 -9.11 1.24 8.52
C LYS A 73 -8.33 2.30 9.29
N VAL A 74 -7.00 2.32 9.15
CA VAL A 74 -6.12 3.32 9.76
C VAL A 74 -6.36 4.69 9.11
N LEU A 75 -6.42 4.71 7.78
CA LEU A 75 -6.70 5.92 7.02
C LEU A 75 -8.07 6.51 7.37
N ILE A 76 -9.13 5.68 7.42
CA ILE A 76 -10.47 6.12 7.82
C ILE A 76 -10.42 6.78 9.21
N TYR A 77 -9.80 6.13 10.18
CA TYR A 77 -9.70 6.68 11.53
C TYR A 77 -8.98 8.03 11.59
N HIS A 78 -7.86 8.17 10.88
CA HIS A 78 -7.12 9.43 10.86
C HIS A 78 -7.83 10.56 10.11
N VAL A 79 -8.65 10.22 9.12
CA VAL A 79 -9.39 11.22 8.32
C VAL A 79 -10.72 11.62 8.97
N THR A 80 -11.41 10.68 9.60
CA THR A 80 -12.79 10.88 10.07
C THR A 80 -12.94 10.85 11.59
N GLY A 81 -11.98 10.25 12.31
CA GLY A 81 -12.11 9.92 13.73
C GLY A 81 -12.93 8.65 14.01
N GLU A 82 -13.59 8.09 12.98
CA GLU A 82 -14.46 6.92 13.11
C GLU A 82 -13.67 5.61 13.10
N LYS A 83 -14.06 4.69 13.97
CA LYS A 83 -13.49 3.35 14.03
C LYS A 83 -14.41 2.36 13.31
N VAL A 84 -13.90 1.66 12.31
CA VAL A 84 -14.63 0.55 11.68
C VAL A 84 -14.77 -0.59 12.69
N PRO A 85 -16.00 -0.95 13.10
CA PRO A 85 -16.22 -1.98 14.11
C PRO A 85 -15.68 -3.36 13.70
N GLU A 86 -15.52 -4.24 14.69
CA GLU A 86 -15.11 -5.63 14.47
C GLU A 86 -16.09 -6.35 13.53
N GLY A 87 -15.57 -7.06 12.53
CA GLY A 87 -16.39 -7.77 11.52
C GLY A 87 -17.12 -6.88 10.53
N LYS A 88 -16.94 -5.54 10.61
CA LYS A 88 -17.58 -4.58 9.73
C LYS A 88 -16.64 -4.08 8.63
N LEU A 89 -17.23 -3.50 7.59
CA LEU A 89 -16.55 -2.91 6.45
C LEU A 89 -16.50 -1.37 6.59
N PRO A 90 -15.61 -0.69 5.89
CA PRO A 90 -15.58 0.77 5.80
C PRO A 90 -16.93 1.40 5.47
N LEU A 91 -17.72 0.76 4.63
CA LEU A 91 -19.05 1.22 4.24
C LEU A 91 -20.03 1.32 5.42
N ASP A 92 -19.86 0.47 6.45
CA ASP A 92 -20.70 0.52 7.67
C ASP A 92 -20.50 1.82 8.48
N VAL A 93 -19.39 2.52 8.26
CA VAL A 93 -19.14 3.87 8.80
C VAL A 93 -19.25 4.96 7.74
N GLY A 94 -19.90 4.65 6.60
CA GLY A 94 -20.15 5.60 5.51
C GLY A 94 -18.89 6.01 4.73
N ALA A 95 -17.82 5.22 4.77
CA ALA A 95 -16.57 5.53 4.11
C ALA A 95 -16.21 4.50 3.02
N VAL A 96 -15.56 4.98 1.95
CA VAL A 96 -14.94 4.14 0.91
C VAL A 96 -13.55 4.67 0.66
N VAL A 97 -12.55 3.80 0.72
CA VAL A 97 -11.16 4.16 0.41
C VAL A 97 -10.79 3.64 -0.97
N LEU A 98 -10.26 4.51 -1.81
CA LEU A 98 -9.82 4.16 -3.15
C LEU A 98 -8.39 4.67 -3.38
N ASN A 99 -7.59 3.84 -4.02
CA ASN A 99 -6.25 4.24 -4.45
C ASN A 99 -6.33 5.23 -5.62
N CYS A 100 -5.40 6.20 -5.69
CA CYS A 100 -5.33 7.22 -6.73
C CYS A 100 -5.26 6.64 -8.16
N THR A 101 -4.55 5.52 -8.34
CA THR A 101 -4.49 4.80 -9.62
C THR A 101 -5.87 4.28 -10.04
N THR A 102 -6.68 3.79 -9.09
CA THR A 102 -8.05 3.35 -9.37
C THR A 102 -8.90 4.51 -9.84
N ILE A 103 -8.85 5.64 -9.14
CA ILE A 103 -9.64 6.83 -9.47
C ILE A 103 -9.25 7.39 -10.84
N SER A 104 -7.96 7.55 -11.13
CA SER A 104 -7.48 8.02 -12.44
C SER A 104 -7.89 7.06 -13.57
N SER A 105 -7.88 5.74 -13.29
CA SER A 105 -8.28 4.72 -14.27
C SER A 105 -9.77 4.78 -14.60
N ILE A 106 -10.64 5.08 -13.60
CA ILE A 106 -12.08 5.30 -13.82
C ILE A 106 -12.29 6.46 -14.80
N ALA A 107 -11.64 7.60 -14.56
CA ALA A 107 -11.75 8.75 -15.45
C ALA A 107 -11.27 8.46 -16.86
N ARG A 108 -10.13 7.79 -16.99
CA ARG A 108 -9.57 7.40 -18.29
C ARG A 108 -10.47 6.42 -19.03
N TYR A 109 -11.02 5.43 -18.32
CA TYR A 109 -11.98 4.50 -18.90
C TYR A 109 -13.23 5.20 -19.44
N CYS A 110 -13.82 6.08 -18.65
CA CYS A 110 -15.00 6.85 -19.10
C CYS A 110 -14.72 7.74 -20.34
N ARG A 111 -13.47 8.21 -20.48
CA ARG A 111 -13.07 9.05 -21.61
C ARG A 111 -12.68 8.24 -22.86
N THR A 112 -12.04 7.09 -22.69
CA THR A 112 -11.40 6.35 -23.79
C THR A 112 -12.00 4.98 -24.08
N GLY A 113 -12.80 4.41 -23.17
CA GLY A 113 -13.26 3.03 -23.23
C GLY A 113 -12.17 1.98 -22.93
N LEU A 114 -10.92 2.40 -22.67
CA LEU A 114 -9.82 1.48 -22.42
C LEU A 114 -9.69 1.17 -20.91
N PRO A 115 -9.76 -0.11 -20.50
CA PRO A 115 -9.59 -0.51 -19.11
C PRO A 115 -8.14 -0.29 -18.64
N LEU A 116 -7.88 -0.57 -17.35
CA LEU A 116 -6.53 -0.54 -16.80
C LEU A 116 -5.70 -1.70 -17.38
N VAL A 117 -4.92 -1.40 -18.41
CA VAL A 117 -4.03 -2.35 -19.11
C VAL A 117 -2.54 -2.07 -18.88
N LYS A 118 -2.20 -0.94 -18.27
CA LYS A 118 -0.84 -0.55 -17.88
C LYS A 118 -0.84 -0.01 -16.47
N LYS A 119 0.21 -0.30 -15.73
CA LYS A 119 0.36 0.16 -14.35
C LYS A 119 1.74 0.78 -14.12
N CYS A 120 1.79 1.85 -13.33
CA CYS A 120 3.04 2.38 -12.80
C CYS A 120 3.52 1.43 -11.68
N VAL A 121 4.75 0.94 -11.80
CA VAL A 121 5.38 -0.02 -10.89
C VAL A 121 6.72 0.56 -10.46
N THR A 122 6.99 0.54 -9.17
CA THR A 122 8.32 0.84 -8.63
C THR A 122 9.22 -0.37 -8.81
N VAL A 123 10.37 -0.18 -9.42
CA VAL A 123 11.46 -1.16 -9.50
C VAL A 123 12.58 -0.64 -8.60
N ASP A 124 12.88 -1.35 -7.50
CA ASP A 124 13.85 -0.88 -6.50
C ASP A 124 14.43 -2.07 -5.69
N GLY A 125 15.27 -1.77 -4.73
CA GLY A 125 15.95 -2.75 -3.87
C GLY A 125 17.46 -2.76 -4.07
N SER A 126 18.18 -3.30 -3.08
CA SER A 126 19.65 -3.25 -3.06
C SER A 126 20.31 -3.97 -4.23
N ALA A 127 19.68 -4.98 -4.82
CA ALA A 127 20.21 -5.69 -5.97
C ALA A 127 19.92 -4.99 -7.31
N VAL A 128 18.98 -4.02 -7.37
CA VAL A 128 18.61 -3.35 -8.62
C VAL A 128 19.68 -2.35 -9.05
N LYS A 129 20.01 -2.36 -10.35
CA LYS A 129 21.03 -1.46 -10.89
C LYS A 129 20.54 -0.03 -11.01
N ASN A 130 19.36 0.19 -11.54
CA ASN A 130 18.76 1.51 -11.78
C ASN A 130 17.35 1.58 -11.16
N PRO A 131 17.21 1.97 -9.89
CA PRO A 131 15.89 2.16 -9.28
C PRO A 131 15.08 3.22 -10.01
N MET A 132 13.81 2.88 -10.36
CA MET A 132 12.92 3.81 -11.05
C MET A 132 11.45 3.39 -10.99
N ASN A 133 10.57 4.30 -11.37
CA ASN A 133 9.17 3.97 -11.66
C ASN A 133 8.98 3.75 -13.17
N VAL A 134 8.31 2.68 -13.55
CA VAL A 134 8.05 2.33 -14.95
C VAL A 134 6.58 2.09 -15.22
N LEU A 135 6.11 2.48 -16.39
CA LEU A 135 4.75 2.18 -16.85
C LEU A 135 4.76 0.86 -17.61
N VAL A 136 4.25 -0.19 -16.99
CA VAL A 136 4.35 -1.57 -17.47
C VAL A 136 2.97 -2.09 -17.92
N PRO A 137 2.85 -2.74 -19.08
CA PRO A 137 1.65 -3.52 -19.43
C PRO A 137 1.39 -4.63 -18.39
N ILE A 138 0.14 -4.77 -17.99
CA ILE A 138 -0.27 -5.87 -17.09
C ILE A 138 -0.05 -7.20 -17.84
N GLY A 139 0.55 -8.18 -17.17
CA GLY A 139 0.93 -9.46 -17.77
C GLY A 139 2.40 -9.53 -18.20
N THR A 140 3.15 -8.40 -18.20
CA THR A 140 4.60 -8.43 -18.44
C THR A 140 5.30 -9.20 -17.34
N ARG A 141 6.25 -10.08 -17.65
CA ARG A 141 7.01 -10.84 -16.65
C ARG A 141 7.94 -9.91 -15.88
N MET A 142 8.17 -10.18 -14.62
CA MET A 142 9.13 -9.43 -13.78
C MET A 142 10.52 -9.41 -14.40
N LYS A 143 10.97 -10.53 -14.95
CA LYS A 143 12.25 -10.66 -15.66
C LYS A 143 12.40 -9.58 -16.73
N ASP A 144 11.40 -9.45 -17.60
CA ASP A 144 11.44 -8.47 -18.70
C ASP A 144 11.46 -7.03 -18.18
N VAL A 145 10.78 -6.77 -17.06
CA VAL A 145 10.79 -5.45 -16.42
C VAL A 145 12.17 -5.13 -15.84
N PHE A 146 12.78 -6.06 -15.10
CA PHE A 146 14.13 -5.87 -14.56
C PHE A 146 15.16 -5.69 -15.68
N GLU A 147 15.11 -6.50 -16.72
CA GLU A 147 16.01 -6.37 -17.88
C GLU A 147 15.85 -4.99 -18.56
N ALA A 148 14.62 -4.53 -18.79
CA ALA A 148 14.34 -3.23 -19.40
C ALA A 148 14.81 -2.05 -18.54
N THR A 149 14.92 -2.21 -17.21
CA THR A 149 15.44 -1.19 -16.29
C THR A 149 16.95 -1.28 -16.06
N GLY A 150 17.64 -2.17 -16.77
CA GLY A 150 19.11 -2.30 -16.71
C GLY A 150 19.61 -3.49 -15.89
N GLY A 151 18.70 -4.32 -15.39
CA GLY A 151 19.03 -5.54 -14.67
C GLY A 151 19.54 -5.32 -13.23
N PHE A 152 20.28 -6.30 -12.76
CA PHE A 152 20.81 -6.34 -11.41
C PHE A 152 22.28 -5.92 -11.38
N LYS A 153 22.74 -5.38 -10.27
CA LYS A 153 24.15 -5.13 -9.97
C LYS A 153 24.81 -6.30 -9.21
N GLU A 154 23.99 -7.15 -8.60
CA GLU A 154 24.36 -8.40 -7.94
C GLU A 154 23.21 -9.40 -8.08
N GLU A 155 23.47 -10.69 -7.91
CA GLU A 155 22.46 -11.75 -7.94
C GLU A 155 21.43 -11.52 -6.81
N PRO A 156 20.14 -11.33 -7.12
CA PRO A 156 19.13 -11.13 -6.09
C PRO A 156 18.90 -12.42 -5.30
N LYS A 157 18.90 -12.31 -3.99
CA LYS A 157 18.58 -13.42 -3.07
C LYS A 157 17.11 -13.45 -2.69
N MET A 158 16.45 -12.34 -2.79
CA MET A 158 15.00 -12.23 -2.54
C MET A 158 14.37 -11.22 -3.50
N VAL A 159 13.28 -11.62 -4.12
CA VAL A 159 12.46 -10.72 -4.93
C VAL A 159 11.05 -10.70 -4.38
N LEU A 160 10.48 -9.49 -4.21
CA LEU A 160 9.17 -9.29 -3.62
C LEU A 160 8.18 -8.70 -4.64
N TYR A 161 6.96 -9.22 -4.62
CA TYR A 161 5.77 -8.52 -5.07
C TYR A 161 5.34 -7.52 -4.01
N GLY A 162 5.36 -6.22 -4.29
CA GLY A 162 4.97 -5.20 -3.33
C GLY A 162 6.11 -4.73 -2.43
N GLY A 163 5.76 -4.18 -1.27
CA GLY A 163 6.71 -3.60 -0.33
C GLY A 163 7.34 -4.60 0.65
N PRO A 164 8.38 -4.19 1.38
CA PRO A 164 9.10 -5.09 2.29
C PRO A 164 8.26 -5.53 3.50
N MET A 165 7.19 -4.82 3.84
CA MET A 165 6.36 -5.13 5.02
C MET A 165 5.25 -6.14 4.74
N MET A 166 4.58 -6.03 3.58
CA MET A 166 3.43 -6.86 3.20
C MET A 166 3.64 -7.60 1.87
N GLY A 167 4.80 -7.42 1.24
CA GLY A 167 5.13 -8.06 -0.03
C GLY A 167 5.28 -9.56 0.11
N ILE A 168 5.09 -10.25 -1.00
CA ILE A 168 5.21 -11.71 -1.07
C ILE A 168 6.49 -12.05 -1.83
N ALA A 169 7.35 -12.86 -1.24
CA ALA A 169 8.54 -13.37 -1.93
C ALA A 169 8.12 -14.29 -3.08
N VAL A 170 8.72 -14.07 -4.24
CA VAL A 170 8.44 -14.87 -5.44
C VAL A 170 9.53 -15.94 -5.65
N PRO A 171 9.15 -17.13 -6.11
CA PRO A 171 10.11 -18.22 -6.33
C PRO A 171 10.97 -18.01 -7.58
N ASP A 172 10.46 -17.24 -8.56
CA ASP A 172 11.13 -16.98 -9.84
C ASP A 172 10.66 -15.65 -10.45
N LEU A 173 11.31 -15.21 -11.49
CA LEU A 173 11.04 -13.96 -12.19
C LEU A 173 10.05 -14.10 -13.38
N GLU A 174 9.51 -15.27 -13.62
CA GLU A 174 8.51 -15.50 -14.69
C GLU A 174 7.10 -15.00 -14.29
N GLN A 175 6.93 -14.59 -13.02
CA GLN A 175 5.67 -14.07 -12.50
C GLN A 175 5.27 -12.78 -13.24
N PRO A 176 3.98 -12.64 -13.63
CA PRO A 176 3.53 -11.46 -14.38
C PRO A 176 3.23 -10.27 -13.46
N ILE A 177 3.39 -9.07 -13.96
CA ILE A 177 2.85 -7.85 -13.32
C ILE A 177 1.31 -7.89 -13.32
N LEU A 178 0.71 -7.72 -12.15
CA LEU A 178 -0.73 -7.77 -11.93
C LEU A 178 -1.31 -6.36 -11.71
N LYS A 179 -2.65 -6.24 -11.71
CA LYS A 179 -3.35 -4.97 -11.44
C LYS A 179 -3.01 -4.36 -10.08
N ASN A 180 -2.77 -5.18 -9.07
CA ASN A 180 -2.43 -4.77 -7.71
C ASN A 180 -0.92 -4.65 -7.46
N THR A 181 -0.05 -4.91 -8.43
CA THR A 181 1.40 -4.77 -8.28
C THR A 181 1.79 -3.30 -8.27
N ASN A 182 2.21 -2.77 -7.12
CA ASN A 182 2.70 -1.39 -6.98
C ASN A 182 4.23 -1.31 -7.03
N ALA A 183 4.91 -2.42 -6.71
CA ALA A 183 6.36 -2.52 -6.75
C ALA A 183 6.81 -3.95 -7.02
N ILE A 184 8.00 -4.07 -7.59
CA ILE A 184 8.84 -5.27 -7.59
C ILE A 184 10.18 -4.87 -6.99
N LEU A 185 10.57 -5.51 -5.89
CA LEU A 185 11.78 -5.19 -5.14
C LEU A 185 12.73 -6.36 -5.18
N ALA A 186 14.01 -6.11 -5.45
CA ALA A 186 15.03 -7.16 -5.46
C ALA A 186 16.16 -6.81 -4.48
N PHE A 187 16.41 -7.72 -3.55
CA PHE A 187 17.39 -7.56 -2.46
C PHE A 187 18.55 -8.52 -2.60
N GLY A 188 19.77 -8.03 -2.32
CA GLY A 188 20.99 -8.82 -2.23
C GLY A 188 21.11 -9.55 -0.89
N GLU A 189 22.23 -10.28 -0.72
CA GLU A 189 22.50 -11.14 0.44
C GLU A 189 22.31 -10.42 1.78
N ALA A 190 22.83 -9.19 1.90
CA ALA A 190 22.87 -8.46 3.17
C ALA A 190 21.47 -8.13 3.73
N GLU A 191 20.50 -7.91 2.86
CA GLU A 191 19.14 -7.51 3.25
C GLU A 191 18.14 -8.66 3.16
N ALA A 192 18.47 -9.70 2.39
CA ALA A 192 17.62 -10.88 2.22
C ALA A 192 17.83 -11.96 3.28
N THR A 193 18.96 -11.91 4.00
CA THR A 193 19.28 -12.91 5.04
C THR A 193 18.57 -12.54 6.34
N PRO A 194 17.60 -13.34 6.81
CA PRO A 194 16.94 -13.07 8.09
C PRO A 194 17.92 -13.25 9.25
N PRO A 195 17.79 -12.48 10.34
CA PRO A 195 18.59 -12.70 11.54
C PRO A 195 18.25 -14.04 12.19
N GLU A 196 19.21 -14.60 12.93
CA GLU A 196 18.98 -15.81 13.70
C GLU A 196 17.84 -15.61 14.72
N PRO A 197 16.86 -16.54 14.77
CA PRO A 197 15.77 -16.48 15.73
C PRO A 197 16.28 -16.51 17.17
N THR A 198 15.82 -15.57 18.00
CA THR A 198 16.16 -15.50 19.43
C THR A 198 14.92 -15.63 20.30
N ALA A 199 15.12 -15.97 21.58
CA ALA A 199 14.04 -16.02 22.53
C ALA A 199 13.42 -14.62 22.75
N CYS A 200 12.11 -14.55 22.86
CA CYS A 200 11.40 -13.29 23.12
C CYS A 200 11.80 -12.70 24.49
N ILE A 201 12.35 -11.48 24.48
CA ILE A 201 12.76 -10.74 25.70
C ILE A 201 11.60 -10.01 26.38
N LYS A 202 10.38 -10.15 25.91
CA LYS A 202 9.14 -9.55 26.46
C LYS A 202 9.18 -8.01 26.55
N CYS A 203 9.86 -7.33 25.63
CA CYS A 203 10.00 -5.88 25.62
C CYS A 203 8.72 -5.10 25.27
N GLY A 204 7.68 -5.75 24.74
CA GLY A 204 6.40 -5.12 24.40
C GLY A 204 6.39 -4.27 23.14
N LYS A 205 7.50 -4.12 22.41
CA LYS A 205 7.57 -3.31 21.17
C LYS A 205 6.54 -3.72 20.12
N CYS A 206 6.35 -5.04 19.91
CA CYS A 206 5.37 -5.57 18.96
C CYS A 206 3.93 -5.15 19.31
N ILE A 207 3.60 -5.01 20.59
CA ILE A 207 2.29 -4.51 21.07
C ILE A 207 2.18 -3.01 20.82
N ALA A 208 3.20 -2.25 21.21
CA ALA A 208 3.22 -0.79 21.09
C ALA A 208 3.13 -0.30 19.64
N HIS A 209 3.68 -1.08 18.68
CA HIS A 209 3.65 -0.75 17.25
C HIS A 209 2.46 -1.36 16.50
N CYS A 210 1.61 -2.15 17.17
CA CYS A 210 0.42 -2.71 16.54
C CYS A 210 -0.65 -1.61 16.35
N PRO A 211 -1.05 -1.26 15.11
CA PRO A 211 -2.03 -0.21 14.86
C PRO A 211 -3.43 -0.56 15.39
N LEU A 212 -3.68 -1.83 15.68
CA LEU A 212 -4.94 -2.35 16.22
C LEU A 212 -4.84 -2.73 17.70
N SER A 213 -3.73 -2.40 18.37
CA SER A 213 -3.48 -2.71 19.78
C SER A 213 -3.65 -4.19 20.14
N LEU A 214 -3.28 -5.08 19.21
CA LEU A 214 -3.29 -6.51 19.43
C LEU A 214 -2.05 -6.95 20.23
N MET A 215 -2.02 -8.21 20.66
CA MET A 215 -0.91 -8.80 21.43
C MET A 215 -0.15 -9.86 20.61
N PRO A 216 0.71 -9.48 19.62
CA PRO A 216 1.34 -10.41 18.70
C PRO A 216 2.18 -11.51 19.41
N CYS A 217 2.90 -11.16 20.47
CA CYS A 217 3.72 -12.13 21.23
C CYS A 217 2.87 -13.23 21.91
N GLU A 218 1.67 -12.87 22.39
CA GLU A 218 0.74 -13.83 22.98
C GLU A 218 0.08 -14.69 21.89
N MET A 219 -0.24 -14.08 20.72
CA MET A 219 -0.76 -14.80 19.57
C MET A 219 0.24 -15.83 19.06
N GLU A 220 1.51 -15.49 18.93
CA GLU A 220 2.57 -16.42 18.56
C GLU A 220 2.67 -17.57 19.57
N THR A 221 2.64 -17.25 20.85
CA THR A 221 2.67 -18.26 21.91
C THR A 221 1.47 -19.21 21.84
N ALA A 222 0.29 -18.68 21.63
CA ALA A 222 -0.93 -19.47 21.48
C ALA A 222 -0.90 -20.35 20.21
N TYR A 223 -0.41 -19.80 19.09
CA TYR A 223 -0.25 -20.51 17.83
C TYR A 223 0.72 -21.71 17.99
N LYS A 224 1.91 -21.50 18.56
CA LYS A 224 2.89 -22.56 18.80
C LYS A 224 2.35 -23.70 19.68
N LYS A 225 1.39 -23.39 20.56
CA LYS A 225 0.71 -24.36 21.41
C LYS A 225 -0.55 -24.98 20.78
N GLY A 226 -0.92 -24.61 19.57
CA GLY A 226 -2.16 -25.05 18.91
C GLY A 226 -3.43 -24.61 19.64
N ASN A 227 -3.38 -23.57 20.48
CA ASN A 227 -4.50 -23.11 21.27
C ASN A 227 -5.38 -22.12 20.48
N ILE A 228 -6.32 -22.65 19.70
CA ILE A 228 -7.25 -21.87 18.85
C ILE A 228 -8.16 -20.98 19.68
N GLU A 229 -8.68 -21.49 20.80
CA GLU A 229 -9.55 -20.68 21.69
C GLU A 229 -8.83 -19.43 22.17
N ARG A 230 -7.57 -19.57 22.61
CA ARG A 230 -6.74 -18.43 23.04
C ARG A 230 -6.50 -17.45 21.90
N LEU A 231 -6.23 -17.93 20.68
CA LEU A 231 -6.08 -17.07 19.49
C LEU A 231 -7.33 -16.23 19.21
N MET A 232 -8.50 -16.87 19.28
CA MET A 232 -9.78 -16.16 19.10
C MET A 232 -10.03 -15.12 20.20
N ASN A 233 -9.73 -15.46 21.46
CA ASN A 233 -9.83 -14.52 22.60
C ASN A 233 -8.86 -13.34 22.45
N LEU A 234 -7.70 -13.54 21.83
CA LEU A 234 -6.73 -12.50 21.49
C LEU A 234 -7.13 -11.72 20.22
N LYS A 235 -8.25 -12.05 19.60
CA LYS A 235 -8.80 -11.39 18.40
C LYS A 235 -7.85 -11.44 17.19
N VAL A 236 -7.21 -12.60 16.96
CA VAL A 236 -6.28 -12.79 15.83
C VAL A 236 -6.92 -12.46 14.48
N ASN A 237 -8.21 -12.67 14.32
CA ASN A 237 -9.01 -12.34 13.14
C ASN A 237 -9.08 -10.84 12.81
N LEU A 238 -8.71 -9.96 13.73
CA LEU A 238 -8.61 -8.52 13.48
C LEU A 238 -7.26 -8.12 12.87
N CYS A 239 -6.27 -9.02 12.87
CA CYS A 239 -4.95 -8.70 12.34
C CYS A 239 -5.05 -8.30 10.86
N MET A 240 -4.53 -7.11 10.53
CA MET A 240 -4.46 -6.60 9.16
C MET A 240 -3.18 -6.99 8.42
N GLU A 241 -2.38 -7.88 9.00
CA GLU A 241 -1.14 -8.44 8.42
C GLU A 241 -0.12 -7.38 7.95
N CYS A 242 -0.07 -6.25 8.63
CA CYS A 242 0.78 -5.12 8.21
C CYS A 242 2.29 -5.35 8.41
N GLY A 243 2.72 -6.36 9.16
CA GLY A 243 4.13 -6.65 9.39
C GLY A 243 4.82 -5.81 10.49
N CYS A 244 4.16 -4.82 11.12
CA CYS A 244 4.76 -3.95 12.14
C CYS A 244 5.36 -4.69 13.34
N CYS A 245 4.84 -5.87 13.65
CA CYS A 245 5.30 -6.65 14.79
C CYS A 245 6.41 -7.67 14.47
N SER A 246 6.67 -7.91 13.19
CA SER A 246 7.65 -8.88 12.69
C SER A 246 8.87 -8.25 12.02
N PHE A 247 8.84 -6.93 11.84
CA PHE A 247 9.95 -6.15 11.25
C PHE A 247 10.95 -5.71 12.30
#